data_c517995b784856b4352717423ec93fdd
#
_entry.id   c517995b784856b4352717423ec93fdd
#
_cell.length_a   1.000
_cell.length_b   1.000
_cell.length_c   1.000
_cell.angle_alpha   90.00
_cell.angle_beta   90.00
_cell.angle_gamma   90.00
#
_symmetry.space_group_name_H-M   'P 1'
#
loop_
_entity.id
_entity.type
_entity.pdbx_description
1 polymer ?
#
loop_
_entity_poly.entity_id
_entity_poly.type
_entity_poly.pdbx_seq_one_letter_code
_entity_poly.pdbx_strand_id
1 'polypeptide(L)'
;MLEISLPIIVEGKYDRERVLSVAKATVITTNGFGIFKKDEKAALIRRLAAAGGVIVLTDSDGAGLVIRNYIHGILPPDKIFDIYTPEVRGKEKRKAEPSKAGLLGVEGMDRGWLENALSPFAGGISRCEPKVTKTDFYLLGLSGGDSSSEKRKKLARLLDLPCNLSSNSLINAINLAVSEKEYLSAIEKLKTEV
;
A
#
# COMPACT_ATOMS: atom_id res chain seq x y z
N MET A 1 18.96 -6.63 7.52
CA MET A 1 18.37 -5.28 7.46
C MET A 1 18.41 -4.84 6.01
N LEU A 2 17.26 -4.48 5.43
CA LEU A 2 17.14 -4.06 4.05
C LEU A 2 17.75 -2.66 3.86
N GLU A 3 18.45 -2.40 2.76
CA GLU A 3 18.89 -1.06 2.39
C GLU A 3 17.96 -0.52 1.31
N ILE A 4 17.21 0.55 1.63
CA ILE A 4 16.18 1.12 0.76
C ILE A 4 16.53 2.60 0.51
N SER A 5 16.79 2.93 -0.75
CA SER A 5 17.14 4.29 -1.18
C SER A 5 15.91 5.21 -1.30
N LEU A 6 14.74 4.64 -1.57
CA LEU A 6 13.50 5.42 -1.64
C LEU A 6 13.03 5.86 -0.26
N PRO A 7 12.54 7.10 -0.12
CA PRO A 7 11.89 7.54 1.10
C PRO A 7 10.58 6.77 1.32
N ILE A 8 10.33 6.40 2.58
CA ILE A 8 9.13 5.71 3.01
C ILE A 8 8.27 6.68 3.81
N ILE A 9 7.03 6.87 3.40
CA ILE A 9 6.04 7.70 4.09
C ILE A 9 5.18 6.80 4.96
N VAL A 10 5.11 7.11 6.25
CA VAL A 10 4.28 6.41 7.24
C VAL A 10 3.40 7.39 8.01
N GLU A 11 2.38 6.90 8.72
CA GLU A 11 1.49 7.77 9.47
C GLU A 11 2.16 8.39 10.69
N GLY A 12 2.72 7.57 11.57
CA GLY A 12 3.16 7.98 12.88
C GLY A 12 4.56 7.54 13.29
N LYS A 13 4.92 7.92 14.51
CA LYS A 13 6.23 7.63 15.10
C LYS A 13 6.48 6.12 15.26
N TYR A 14 5.47 5.37 15.66
CA TYR A 14 5.62 3.94 15.95
C TYR A 14 5.73 3.12 14.65
N ASP A 15 5.03 3.53 13.59
CA ASP A 15 5.22 2.94 12.27
C ASP A 15 6.64 3.18 11.77
N ARG A 16 7.16 4.40 11.99
CA ARG A 16 8.56 4.73 11.66
C ARG A 16 9.53 3.82 12.41
N GLU A 17 9.36 3.65 13.71
CA GLU A 17 10.21 2.77 14.53
C GLU A 17 10.13 1.32 14.02
N ARG A 18 8.93 0.88 13.64
CA ARG A 18 8.69 -0.45 13.10
C ARG A 18 9.41 -0.66 11.77
N VAL A 19 9.32 0.27 10.83
CA VAL A 19 10.05 0.23 9.55
C VAL A 19 11.57 0.22 9.78
N LEU A 20 12.08 1.09 10.63
CA LEU A 20 13.51 1.19 10.93
C LEU A 20 14.08 -0.05 11.65
N SER A 21 13.23 -0.88 12.24
CA SER A 21 13.67 -2.17 12.82
C SER A 21 14.05 -3.22 11.76
N VAL A 22 13.61 -3.05 10.52
CA VAL A 22 13.86 -4.00 9.40
C VAL A 22 14.61 -3.38 8.23
N ALA A 23 14.55 -2.06 8.06
CA ALA A 23 15.14 -1.36 6.91
C ALA A 23 15.96 -0.14 7.34
N LYS A 24 17.10 0.05 6.67
CA LYS A 24 17.85 1.31 6.67
C LYS A 24 17.28 2.17 5.54
N ALA A 25 16.48 3.18 5.86
CA ALA A 25 15.77 4.02 4.92
C ALA A 25 15.51 5.42 5.49
N THR A 26 15.20 6.38 4.60
CA THR A 26 14.64 7.67 5.00
C THR A 26 13.15 7.50 5.27
N VAL A 27 12.71 7.59 6.52
CA VAL A 27 11.30 7.43 6.89
C VAL A 27 10.69 8.77 7.33
N ILE A 28 9.64 9.20 6.65
CA ILE A 28 8.92 10.45 6.86
C ILE A 28 7.58 10.14 7.51
N THR A 29 7.30 10.77 8.65
CA THR A 29 5.99 10.65 9.29
C THR A 29 5.08 11.79 8.86
N THR A 30 3.83 11.46 8.60
CA THR A 30 2.80 12.47 8.32
C THR A 30 2.26 13.09 9.60
N ASN A 31 2.47 12.45 10.77
CA ASN A 31 1.85 12.79 12.06
C ASN A 31 0.32 12.84 11.93
N GLY A 32 -0.26 11.80 11.36
CA GLY A 32 -1.68 11.75 11.04
C GLY A 32 -2.06 12.85 10.05
N PHE A 33 -3.10 13.60 10.37
CA PHE A 33 -3.59 14.69 9.51
C PHE A 33 -2.70 15.93 9.46
N GLY A 34 -1.59 15.98 10.21
CA GLY A 34 -0.66 17.10 10.23
C GLY A 34 -0.04 17.44 8.88
N ILE A 35 0.02 16.48 7.94
CA ILE A 35 0.52 16.72 6.57
C ILE A 35 -0.32 17.76 5.81
N PHE A 36 -1.63 17.85 6.10
CA PHE A 36 -2.55 18.77 5.41
C PHE A 36 -2.40 20.24 5.82
N LYS A 37 -1.68 20.50 6.92
CA LYS A 37 -1.51 21.84 7.47
C LYS A 37 -0.15 22.47 7.17
N LYS A 38 0.78 21.72 6.55
CA LYS A 38 2.17 22.16 6.35
C LYS A 38 2.61 21.98 4.91
N ASP A 39 2.52 23.03 4.11
CA ASP A 39 3.01 23.08 2.72
C ASP A 39 4.49 22.68 2.60
N GLU A 40 5.28 22.91 3.64
CA GLU A 40 6.69 22.51 3.72
C GLU A 40 6.88 21.00 3.62
N LYS A 41 6.01 20.19 4.27
CA LYS A 41 6.07 18.72 4.17
C LYS A 41 5.69 18.26 2.76
N ALA A 42 4.69 18.88 2.15
CA ALA A 42 4.31 18.56 0.77
C ALA A 42 5.44 18.89 -0.21
N ALA A 43 6.10 20.04 -0.05
CA ALA A 43 7.26 20.43 -0.84
C ALA A 43 8.43 19.44 -0.64
N LEU A 44 8.70 19.02 0.59
CA LEU A 44 9.72 18.00 0.88
C LEU A 44 9.39 16.66 0.19
N ILE A 45 8.15 16.18 0.29
CA ILE A 45 7.71 14.93 -0.33
C ILE A 45 7.88 15.01 -1.85
N ARG A 46 7.46 16.11 -2.49
CA ARG A 46 7.67 16.33 -3.94
C ARG A 46 9.13 16.29 -4.32
N ARG A 47 10.01 16.94 -3.55
CA ARG A 47 11.44 16.97 -3.80
C ARG A 47 12.07 15.58 -3.69
N LEU A 48 11.70 14.82 -2.68
CA LEU A 48 12.19 13.45 -2.47
C LEU A 48 11.68 12.49 -3.54
N ALA A 49 10.42 12.63 -3.95
CA ALA A 49 9.82 11.82 -5.01
C ALA A 49 10.48 12.07 -6.38
N ALA A 50 11.01 13.26 -6.62
CA ALA A 50 11.65 13.61 -7.90
C ALA A 50 12.82 12.69 -8.26
N ALA A 51 13.58 12.21 -7.27
CA ALA A 51 14.76 11.38 -7.48
C ALA A 51 14.43 9.92 -7.90
N GLY A 52 13.26 9.40 -7.53
CA GLY A 52 12.92 8.01 -7.84
C GLY A 52 11.48 7.62 -7.49
N GLY A 53 10.80 8.42 -6.71
CA GLY A 53 9.48 8.16 -6.14
C GLY A 53 9.53 7.98 -4.63
N VAL A 54 8.39 7.63 -4.04
CA VAL A 54 8.22 7.39 -2.61
C VAL A 54 7.42 6.11 -2.36
N ILE A 55 7.75 5.40 -1.30
CA ILE A 55 6.94 4.30 -0.79
C ILE A 55 5.93 4.87 0.19
N VAL A 56 4.65 4.54 0.03
CA VAL A 56 3.59 4.94 0.97
C VAL A 56 3.12 3.71 1.73
N LEU A 57 3.46 3.64 2.99
CA LEU A 57 3.11 2.54 3.89
C LEU A 57 2.27 3.11 5.04
N THR A 58 0.96 2.97 4.95
CA THR A 58 -0.01 3.41 5.95
C THR A 58 -1.00 2.31 6.24
N ASP A 59 -1.73 2.45 7.34
CA ASP A 59 -2.78 1.52 7.71
C ASP A 59 -3.84 1.41 6.60
N SER A 60 -4.52 0.28 6.54
CA SER A 60 -5.60 0.02 5.57
C SER A 60 -6.96 0.55 6.04
N ASP A 61 -6.98 1.42 7.03
CA ASP A 61 -8.16 2.09 7.56
C ASP A 61 -8.46 3.43 6.86
N GLY A 62 -9.52 4.11 7.34
CA GLY A 62 -9.96 5.40 6.76
C GLY A 62 -8.92 6.52 6.87
N ALA A 63 -8.09 6.53 7.93
CA ALA A 63 -7.06 7.54 8.13
C ALA A 63 -5.91 7.34 7.13
N GLY A 64 -5.42 6.11 6.99
CA GLY A 64 -4.41 5.76 6.01
C GLY A 64 -4.86 6.03 4.57
N LEU A 65 -6.14 5.77 4.25
CA LEU A 65 -6.71 6.08 2.94
C LEU A 65 -6.70 7.57 2.63
N VAL A 66 -7.03 8.43 3.60
CA VAL A 66 -6.98 9.89 3.43
C VAL A 66 -5.55 10.36 3.15
N ILE A 67 -4.56 9.84 3.87
CA ILE A 67 -3.15 10.16 3.64
C ILE A 67 -2.73 9.75 2.22
N ARG A 68 -3.08 8.53 1.78
CA ARG A 68 -2.80 8.05 0.41
C ARG A 68 -3.40 8.96 -0.65
N ASN A 69 -4.69 9.28 -0.52
CA ASN A 69 -5.38 10.16 -1.47
C ASN A 69 -4.71 11.53 -1.55
N TYR A 70 -4.24 12.07 -0.44
CA TYR A 70 -3.49 13.31 -0.43
C TYR A 70 -2.15 13.18 -1.18
N ILE A 71 -1.38 12.12 -0.93
CA ILE A 71 -0.09 11.87 -1.63
C ILE A 71 -0.33 11.71 -3.13
N HIS A 72 -1.37 10.96 -3.54
CA HIS A 72 -1.77 10.82 -4.93
C HIS A 72 -2.24 12.14 -5.57
N GLY A 73 -2.71 13.09 -4.78
CA GLY A 73 -3.06 14.44 -5.23
C GLY A 73 -1.86 15.36 -5.47
N ILE A 74 -0.69 15.06 -4.89
CA ILE A 74 0.49 15.92 -4.97
C ILE A 74 1.66 15.34 -5.78
N LEU A 75 1.61 14.04 -6.10
CA LEU A 75 2.65 13.34 -6.86
C LEU A 75 2.07 12.65 -8.09
N PRO A 76 2.84 12.52 -9.18
CA PRO A 76 2.47 11.70 -10.32
C PRO A 76 2.39 10.22 -9.91
N PRO A 77 1.45 9.43 -10.50
CA PRO A 77 1.25 8.03 -10.13
C PRO A 77 2.47 7.12 -10.29
N ASP A 78 3.33 7.41 -11.25
CA ASP A 78 4.58 6.67 -11.51
C ASP A 78 5.67 6.91 -10.45
N LYS A 79 5.43 7.84 -9.53
CA LYS A 79 6.33 8.18 -8.40
C LYS A 79 5.82 7.67 -7.05
N ILE A 80 4.74 6.90 -7.03
CA ILE A 80 4.12 6.41 -5.80
C ILE A 80 4.10 4.88 -5.80
N PHE A 81 4.62 4.30 -4.72
CA PHE A 81 4.61 2.85 -4.48
C PHE A 81 3.81 2.58 -3.21
N ASP A 82 2.53 2.23 -3.39
CA ASP A 82 1.64 1.95 -2.27
C ASP A 82 1.84 0.53 -1.72
N ILE A 83 2.17 0.42 -0.43
CA ILE A 83 2.13 -0.84 0.32
C ILE A 83 0.93 -0.79 1.26
N TYR A 84 0.12 -1.83 1.24
CA TYR A 84 -1.09 -1.94 2.06
C TYR A 84 -0.89 -3.01 3.14
N THR A 85 -1.22 -2.67 4.39
CA THR A 85 -1.30 -3.68 5.45
C THR A 85 -2.46 -4.64 5.19
N PRO A 86 -2.32 -5.94 5.45
CA PRO A 86 -3.44 -6.88 5.39
C PRO A 86 -4.50 -6.52 6.44
N GLU A 87 -5.75 -6.89 6.18
CA GLU A 87 -6.86 -6.65 7.11
C GLU A 87 -6.85 -7.67 8.27
N VAL A 88 -5.82 -7.60 9.11
CA VAL A 88 -5.71 -8.46 10.29
C VAL A 88 -6.46 -7.83 11.46
N ARG A 89 -7.45 -8.54 11.99
CA ARG A 89 -8.17 -8.10 13.20
C ARG A 89 -7.27 -8.19 14.42
N GLY A 90 -7.27 -7.12 15.22
CA GLY A 90 -6.47 -7.08 16.44
C GLY A 90 -6.35 -5.70 17.03
N LYS A 91 -5.53 -5.63 18.06
CA LYS A 91 -5.19 -4.40 18.77
C LYS A 91 -3.68 -4.37 18.98
N GLU A 92 -3.05 -3.27 18.66
CA GLU A 92 -1.62 -3.06 18.95
C GLU A 92 -1.41 -3.11 20.48
N LYS A 93 -0.31 -3.75 20.89
CA LYS A 93 0.01 -4.00 22.32
C LYS A 93 0.00 -2.72 23.16
N ARG A 94 0.34 -1.61 22.55
CA ARG A 94 0.44 -0.30 23.22
C ARG A 94 -0.91 0.38 23.44
N LYS A 95 -1.88 0.17 22.55
CA LYS A 95 -3.19 0.83 22.61
C LYS A 95 -4.09 0.22 23.68
N ALA A 96 -4.80 1.05 24.42
CA ALA A 96 -5.81 0.59 25.37
C ALA A 96 -7.01 -0.07 24.66
N GLU A 97 -7.42 0.53 23.53
CA GLU A 97 -8.53 0.06 22.69
C GLU A 97 -8.08 -0.19 21.24
N PRO A 98 -8.76 -1.07 20.50
CA PRO A 98 -8.48 -1.28 19.09
C PRO A 98 -8.76 0.00 18.26
N SER A 99 -8.23 0.07 17.04
CA SER A 99 -8.59 1.11 16.08
C SER A 99 -10.10 1.06 15.77
N LYS A 100 -10.68 2.15 15.23
CA LYS A 100 -12.10 2.19 14.84
C LYS A 100 -12.49 1.05 13.88
N ALA A 101 -11.57 0.61 13.05
CA ALA A 101 -11.77 -0.52 12.14
C ALA A 101 -11.52 -1.88 12.80
N GLY A 102 -10.95 -1.94 14.02
CA GLY A 102 -10.56 -3.17 14.69
C GLY A 102 -9.42 -3.92 13.99
N LEU A 103 -8.66 -3.23 13.16
CA LEU A 103 -7.56 -3.79 12.38
C LEU A 103 -6.20 -3.36 12.96
N LEU A 104 -5.20 -4.24 12.80
CA LEU A 104 -3.82 -3.92 13.09
C LEU A 104 -3.26 -3.00 12.00
N GLY A 105 -2.60 -1.92 12.43
CA GLY A 105 -1.84 -1.04 11.57
C GLY A 105 -0.40 -1.51 11.34
N VAL A 106 0.41 -0.69 10.68
CA VAL A 106 1.85 -0.94 10.39
C VAL A 106 2.62 -1.29 11.67
N GLU A 107 2.35 -0.59 12.77
CA GLU A 107 2.95 -0.85 14.10
C GLU A 107 2.73 -2.30 14.55
N GLY A 108 1.55 -2.88 14.25
CA GLY A 108 1.13 -4.22 14.68
C GLY A 108 1.59 -5.35 13.76
N MET A 109 2.11 -5.06 12.58
CA MET A 109 2.56 -6.08 11.65
C MET A 109 3.81 -6.81 12.17
N ASP A 110 3.90 -8.11 11.88
CA ASP A 110 5.10 -8.88 12.23
C ASP A 110 6.31 -8.46 11.37
N ARG A 111 7.49 -8.86 11.84
CA ARG A 111 8.75 -8.50 11.20
C ARG A 111 8.88 -9.11 9.81
N GLY A 112 8.49 -10.37 9.65
CA GLY A 112 8.62 -11.11 8.40
C GLY A 112 7.74 -10.52 7.31
N TRP A 113 6.49 -10.15 7.66
CA TRP A 113 5.61 -9.47 6.74
C TRP A 113 6.22 -8.16 6.24
N LEU A 114 6.75 -7.35 7.16
CA LEU A 114 7.31 -6.04 6.81
C LEU A 114 8.59 -6.17 5.95
N GLU A 115 9.45 -7.14 6.27
CA GLU A 115 10.63 -7.45 5.46
C GLU A 115 10.22 -7.90 4.05
N ASN A 116 9.22 -8.75 3.90
CA ASN A 116 8.70 -9.20 2.61
C ASN A 116 8.09 -8.04 1.80
N ALA A 117 7.27 -7.21 2.43
CA ALA A 117 6.62 -6.07 1.79
C ALA A 117 7.62 -5.00 1.29
N LEU A 118 8.74 -4.84 1.98
CA LEU A 118 9.78 -3.87 1.64
C LEU A 118 10.90 -4.44 0.77
N SER A 119 11.03 -5.76 0.67
CA SER A 119 12.11 -6.43 -0.09
C SER A 119 12.19 -6.04 -1.57
N PRO A 120 11.06 -5.77 -2.29
CA PRO A 120 11.13 -5.34 -3.70
C PRO A 120 11.87 -4.02 -3.92
N PHE A 121 12.07 -3.23 -2.85
CA PHE A 121 12.74 -1.93 -2.91
C PHE A 121 14.19 -1.98 -2.43
N ALA A 122 14.67 -3.14 -1.97
CA ALA A 122 16.05 -3.31 -1.55
C ALA A 122 16.98 -3.33 -2.77
N GLY A 123 18.05 -2.53 -2.72
CA GLY A 123 19.03 -2.47 -3.82
C GLY A 123 18.62 -1.62 -5.03
N GLY A 124 17.52 -0.88 -4.94
CA GLY A 124 16.99 -0.03 -6.03
C GLY A 124 15.77 -0.62 -6.72
N ILE A 125 15.00 0.23 -7.43
CA ILE A 125 13.82 -0.22 -8.16
C ILE A 125 14.27 -0.78 -9.51
N SER A 126 14.16 -2.08 -9.69
CA SER A 126 14.03 -2.65 -11.03
C SER A 126 12.57 -2.46 -11.47
N ARG A 127 12.31 -1.59 -12.44
CA ARG A 127 10.99 -1.47 -13.07
C ARG A 127 10.76 -2.74 -13.89
N CYS A 128 10.11 -3.73 -13.30
CA CYS A 128 9.52 -4.80 -14.09
C CYS A 128 8.32 -4.24 -14.87
N GLU A 129 8.07 -4.78 -16.06
CA GLU A 129 6.82 -4.50 -16.77
C GLU A 129 5.61 -4.82 -15.89
N PRO A 130 4.53 -4.03 -15.94
CA PRO A 130 3.37 -4.28 -15.11
C PRO A 130 2.74 -5.63 -15.48
N LYS A 131 2.61 -6.53 -14.51
CA LYS A 131 1.97 -7.85 -14.68
C LYS A 131 0.50 -7.73 -15.06
N VAL A 132 -0.17 -6.66 -14.59
CA VAL A 132 -1.61 -6.42 -14.74
C VAL A 132 -1.84 -4.98 -15.17
N THR A 133 -2.64 -4.81 -16.22
CA THR A 133 -2.96 -3.52 -16.83
C THR A 133 -4.42 -3.12 -16.60
N LYS A 134 -4.77 -1.87 -16.95
CA LYS A 134 -6.17 -1.42 -16.97
C LYS A 134 -7.00 -2.20 -17.98
N THR A 135 -6.40 -2.60 -19.09
CA THR A 135 -7.07 -3.40 -20.14
C THR A 135 -7.43 -4.78 -19.60
N ASP A 136 -6.54 -5.42 -18.85
CA ASP A 136 -6.82 -6.73 -18.22
C ASP A 136 -7.98 -6.61 -17.24
N PHE A 137 -8.02 -5.56 -16.42
CA PHE A 137 -9.13 -5.30 -15.51
C PHE A 137 -10.47 -5.09 -16.22
N TYR A 138 -10.45 -4.41 -17.36
CA TYR A 138 -11.65 -4.23 -18.17
C TYR A 138 -12.14 -5.57 -18.77
N LEU A 139 -11.24 -6.35 -19.36
CA LEU A 139 -11.56 -7.65 -19.97
C LEU A 139 -12.07 -8.67 -18.94
N LEU A 140 -11.60 -8.60 -17.69
CA LEU A 140 -12.04 -9.44 -16.59
C LEU A 140 -13.32 -8.92 -15.91
N GLY A 141 -13.88 -7.78 -16.36
CA GLY A 141 -15.04 -7.14 -15.75
C GLY A 141 -14.77 -6.59 -14.34
N LEU A 142 -13.51 -6.30 -14.04
CA LEU A 142 -13.06 -5.68 -12.79
C LEU A 142 -13.15 -4.14 -12.84
N SER A 143 -13.47 -3.57 -14.00
CA SER A 143 -13.74 -2.15 -14.21
C SER A 143 -14.81 -1.94 -15.29
N GLY A 144 -15.55 -0.82 -15.23
CA GLY A 144 -16.49 -0.41 -16.26
C GLY A 144 -17.88 -1.05 -16.25
N GLY A 145 -18.19 -1.97 -15.33
CA GLY A 145 -19.50 -2.62 -15.25
C GLY A 145 -20.12 -2.51 -13.85
N ASP A 146 -21.45 -2.72 -13.75
CA ASP A 146 -22.22 -2.56 -12.51
C ASP A 146 -21.75 -3.46 -11.37
N SER A 147 -21.28 -4.68 -11.65
CA SER A 147 -20.76 -5.62 -10.67
C SER A 147 -19.23 -5.52 -10.44
N SER A 148 -18.56 -4.59 -11.13
CA SER A 148 -17.09 -4.51 -11.10
C SER A 148 -16.53 -4.23 -9.70
N SER A 149 -17.25 -3.47 -8.87
CA SER A 149 -16.86 -3.20 -7.49
C SER A 149 -16.85 -4.46 -6.63
N GLU A 150 -17.89 -5.29 -6.73
CA GLU A 150 -17.98 -6.54 -5.95
C GLU A 150 -16.93 -7.56 -6.41
N LYS A 151 -16.71 -7.67 -7.73
CA LYS A 151 -15.63 -8.51 -8.27
C LYS A 151 -14.24 -8.07 -7.79
N ARG A 152 -13.97 -6.75 -7.73
CA ARG A 152 -12.72 -6.24 -7.16
C ARG A 152 -12.56 -6.58 -5.68
N LYS A 153 -13.61 -6.41 -4.88
CA LYS A 153 -13.59 -6.79 -3.46
C LYS A 153 -13.28 -8.27 -3.27
N LYS A 154 -13.88 -9.12 -4.12
CA LYS A 154 -13.62 -10.56 -4.09
C LYS A 154 -12.18 -10.88 -4.46
N LEU A 155 -11.66 -10.30 -5.56
CA LEU A 155 -10.26 -10.45 -5.96
C LEU A 155 -9.31 -9.96 -4.87
N ALA A 156 -9.57 -8.82 -4.26
CA ALA A 156 -8.77 -8.28 -3.17
C ALA A 156 -8.69 -9.25 -1.99
N ARG A 157 -9.83 -9.85 -1.56
CA ARG A 157 -9.84 -10.88 -0.50
C ARG A 157 -9.01 -12.11 -0.87
N LEU A 158 -9.11 -12.59 -2.10
CA LEU A 158 -8.33 -13.75 -2.57
C LEU A 158 -6.82 -13.50 -2.60
N LEU A 159 -6.42 -12.23 -2.62
CA LEU A 159 -5.03 -11.77 -2.65
C LEU A 159 -4.55 -11.18 -1.32
N ASP A 160 -5.34 -11.30 -0.24
CA ASP A 160 -5.07 -10.70 1.07
C ASP A 160 -4.81 -9.18 1.01
N LEU A 161 -5.49 -8.49 0.07
CA LEU A 161 -5.44 -7.04 -0.11
C LEU A 161 -6.71 -6.36 0.45
N PRO A 162 -6.62 -5.07 0.84
CA PRO A 162 -7.78 -4.33 1.33
C PRO A 162 -8.93 -4.28 0.31
N CYS A 163 -10.16 -4.55 0.79
CA CYS A 163 -11.35 -4.64 -0.08
C CYS A 163 -11.86 -3.30 -0.61
N ASN A 164 -11.42 -2.19 -0.03
CA ASN A 164 -11.88 -0.84 -0.35
C ASN A 164 -11.01 -0.12 -1.40
N LEU A 165 -10.12 -0.84 -2.07
CA LEU A 165 -9.23 -0.27 -3.08
C LEU A 165 -9.99 0.14 -4.35
N SER A 166 -9.63 1.30 -4.90
CA SER A 166 -10.04 1.69 -6.26
C SER A 166 -9.45 0.73 -7.31
N SER A 167 -9.97 0.73 -8.53
CA SER A 167 -9.44 -0.08 -9.63
C SER A 167 -7.92 0.18 -9.84
N ASN A 168 -7.51 1.44 -9.89
CA ASN A 168 -6.10 1.81 -10.07
C ASN A 168 -5.23 1.39 -8.87
N SER A 169 -5.73 1.59 -7.65
CA SER A 169 -5.00 1.20 -6.43
C SER A 169 -4.82 -0.32 -6.34
N LEU A 170 -5.84 -1.09 -6.75
CA LEU A 170 -5.75 -2.55 -6.75
C LEU A 170 -4.75 -3.06 -7.81
N ILE A 171 -4.76 -2.49 -9.02
CA ILE A 171 -3.75 -2.78 -10.05
C ILE A 171 -2.34 -2.51 -9.54
N ASN A 172 -2.12 -1.35 -8.92
CA ASN A 172 -0.81 -0.98 -8.38
C ASN A 172 -0.38 -1.95 -7.26
N ALA A 173 -1.29 -2.29 -6.33
CA ALA A 173 -1.00 -3.23 -5.25
C ALA A 173 -0.65 -4.63 -5.78
N ILE A 174 -1.38 -5.13 -6.79
CA ILE A 174 -1.09 -6.42 -7.44
C ILE A 174 0.30 -6.38 -8.09
N ASN A 175 0.58 -5.37 -8.88
CA ASN A 175 1.87 -5.24 -9.57
C ASN A 175 3.06 -5.13 -8.62
N LEU A 176 2.85 -4.58 -7.43
CA LEU A 176 3.89 -4.35 -6.44
C LEU A 176 4.12 -5.58 -5.54
N ALA A 177 3.03 -6.16 -5.01
CA ALA A 177 3.10 -7.06 -3.86
C ALA A 177 2.66 -8.50 -4.17
N VAL A 178 2.07 -8.78 -5.33
CA VAL A 178 1.50 -10.10 -5.66
C VAL A 178 2.36 -10.77 -6.72
N SER A 179 2.73 -12.04 -6.52
CA SER A 179 3.41 -12.82 -7.55
C SER A 179 2.46 -13.15 -8.71
N GLU A 180 3.00 -13.40 -9.89
CA GLU A 180 2.21 -13.81 -11.06
C GLU A 180 1.39 -15.08 -10.78
N LYS A 181 1.98 -16.04 -10.09
CA LYS A 181 1.34 -17.31 -9.71
C LYS A 181 0.13 -17.10 -8.80
N GLU A 182 0.26 -16.24 -7.78
CA GLU A 182 -0.84 -15.90 -6.87
C GLU A 182 -1.96 -15.17 -7.62
N TYR A 183 -1.62 -14.23 -8.49
CA TYR A 183 -2.59 -13.52 -9.30
C TYR A 183 -3.38 -14.46 -10.22
N LEU A 184 -2.70 -15.32 -10.97
CA LEU A 184 -3.35 -16.28 -11.87
C LEU A 184 -4.27 -17.23 -11.11
N SER A 185 -3.82 -17.77 -9.97
CA SER A 185 -4.65 -18.62 -9.10
C SER A 185 -5.90 -17.89 -8.58
N ALA A 186 -5.77 -16.62 -8.19
CA ALA A 186 -6.90 -15.82 -7.73
C ALA A 186 -7.90 -15.53 -8.87
N ILE A 187 -7.43 -15.29 -10.10
CA ILE A 187 -8.30 -15.10 -11.26
C ILE A 187 -9.06 -16.38 -11.61
N GLU A 188 -8.43 -17.55 -11.55
CA GLU A 188 -9.11 -18.84 -11.77
C GLU A 188 -10.25 -19.04 -10.75
N LYS A 189 -9.98 -18.83 -9.46
CA LYS A 189 -11.02 -18.90 -8.41
C LYS A 189 -12.12 -17.88 -8.62
N LEU A 190 -11.80 -16.67 -9.05
CA LEU A 190 -12.79 -15.62 -9.32
C LEU A 190 -13.75 -16.03 -10.45
N LYS A 191 -13.25 -16.75 -11.47
CA LYS A 191 -14.06 -17.24 -12.61
C LYS A 191 -14.96 -18.41 -12.25
N THR A 192 -14.53 -19.29 -11.34
CA THR A 192 -15.30 -20.50 -10.96
C THR A 192 -16.42 -20.21 -9.96
N GLU A 193 -16.42 -19.05 -9.32
CA GLU A 193 -17.41 -18.65 -8.34
C GLU A 193 -18.43 -17.61 -8.89
N VAL A 194 -18.42 -17.36 -10.19
CA VAL A 194 -19.41 -16.63 -10.96
C VAL A 194 -20.26 -17.63 -11.74
#